data_9997108f097731d45e391b0728ecd9d5
#
_entry.id   9997108f097731d45e391b0728ecd9d5
#
_cell.length_a   1.000
_cell.length_b   1.000
_cell.length_c   1.000
_cell.angle_alpha   90.00
_cell.angle_beta   90.00
_cell.angle_gamma   90.00
#
_symmetry.space_group_name_H-M   'P 1'
#
loop_
_entity.id
_entity.type
_entity.pdbx_description
1 polymer ?
#
loop_
_entity_poly.entity_id
_entity_poly.type
_entity_poly.pdbx_seq_one_letter_code
_entity_poly.pdbx_strand_id
1 'polypeptide(L)'
;GGATFNPIFDEHCQSIGSVEIDPSNPDNIIWVGTGETWTRNSVSVGDGLYKTIDGGSSWNKIAGFEKSERIASVQVNPKNSDEVYVGVLGALFSDSEDRGVYKTLDGGKTWSKILYVDKTTGCSDLYIDPTSPNTVYASFWEFRRSAWNFNSGGNNSALYKSTDGGKTWAKIHKGFPAGKLGRIAFAAAPSNTKILYAVIESEKDTDKGLYRSEDGGANWTKLNGDFELVVRPFYFSRIEIDPRNPDIIVKAGLSGSISRDGGKTFKTLGPMHSDIHDIVFDIKNSDRIYAGTDGGVYRSWDGGTTMEMVENIPVSQFYHISVDNEDPYNVYGGLQDNGSWFGPSSSPGGVEASDWVRVGVGDGYRVLPHPTKKLVYSEMQGAENVWRFDPAKDQAKTIQPLAVKGDPKLRFNWNAPMATSAIKPDRFYFGSQFVHRSEDMGETWVKISPDLTTNDPVKTEQGNSGGLSRDNSGAENHCTIFTIAESPLDENIVWAGTDDGNIQVTKDGGKTWTNVVANVPGLPKNTACWHIEASVFGKGNAYAVFT
;
A
#
# COMPACT_ATOMS: atom_id res chain seq x y z
N GLY A 1 27.66 9.47 2.76
CA GLY A 1 26.37 10.15 2.60
C GLY A 1 25.34 9.67 3.62
N GLY A 2 24.16 10.32 3.66
CA GLY A 2 23.09 9.93 4.56
C GLY A 2 23.19 10.47 5.99
N ALA A 3 24.02 11.47 6.23
CA ALA A 3 24.07 12.17 7.51
C ALA A 3 22.89 13.15 7.68
N THR A 4 22.40 13.67 6.57
CA THR A 4 21.21 14.53 6.50
C THR A 4 20.41 14.19 5.25
N PHE A 5 19.08 14.35 5.33
CA PHE A 5 18.14 14.19 4.22
C PHE A 5 17.34 15.47 4.09
N ASN A 6 17.17 15.94 2.86
CA ASN A 6 16.31 17.06 2.53
C ASN A 6 15.23 16.58 1.56
N PRO A 7 13.95 16.90 1.79
CA PRO A 7 12.90 16.61 0.84
C PRO A 7 13.11 17.43 -0.44
N ILE A 8 12.85 16.79 -1.59
CA ILE A 8 12.97 17.44 -2.90
C ILE A 8 11.70 17.33 -3.74
N PHE A 9 10.66 16.61 -3.25
CA PHE A 9 9.41 16.36 -3.98
C PHE A 9 8.15 16.46 -3.11
N ASP A 10 8.26 16.93 -1.87
CA ASP A 10 7.21 16.95 -0.84
C ASP A 10 6.06 17.92 -1.11
N GLU A 11 6.21 18.88 -2.03
CA GLU A 11 5.12 19.75 -2.48
C GLU A 11 4.24 19.13 -3.59
N HIS A 12 4.50 17.87 -3.96
CA HIS A 12 3.82 17.15 -5.02
C HIS A 12 3.11 15.89 -4.50
N CYS A 13 2.67 15.00 -5.39
CA CYS A 13 2.03 13.75 -5.01
C CYS A 13 2.94 12.89 -4.12
N GLN A 14 2.42 12.48 -2.97
CA GLN A 14 3.19 11.71 -1.97
C GLN A 14 3.52 10.29 -2.42
N SER A 15 2.72 9.73 -3.32
CA SER A 15 2.85 8.35 -3.73
C SER A 15 3.71 8.25 -4.98
N ILE A 16 4.83 7.54 -4.86
CA ILE A 16 5.81 7.37 -5.92
C ILE A 16 5.78 5.93 -6.42
N GLY A 17 5.55 5.77 -7.72
CA GLY A 17 5.56 4.47 -8.37
C GLY A 17 6.90 4.12 -9.02
N SER A 18 7.65 5.14 -9.44
CA SER A 18 8.97 4.95 -10.07
C SER A 18 9.80 6.22 -9.96
N VAL A 19 11.10 6.04 -9.73
CA VAL A 19 12.12 7.10 -9.84
C VAL A 19 13.19 6.62 -10.81
N GLU A 20 13.54 7.44 -11.78
CA GLU A 20 14.61 7.16 -12.74
C GLU A 20 15.57 8.33 -12.84
N ILE A 21 16.84 8.06 -12.65
CA ILE A 21 17.92 9.04 -12.78
C ILE A 21 18.53 8.91 -14.16
N ASP A 22 18.64 10.02 -14.89
CA ASP A 22 19.29 10.01 -16.21
C ASP A 22 20.77 9.66 -16.10
N PRO A 23 21.22 8.53 -16.70
CA PRO A 23 22.60 8.09 -16.57
C PRO A 23 23.63 9.06 -17.16
N SER A 24 23.22 9.94 -18.09
CA SER A 24 24.10 10.92 -18.71
C SER A 24 24.27 12.21 -17.91
N ASN A 25 23.32 12.52 -17.04
CA ASN A 25 23.33 13.70 -16.17
C ASN A 25 22.67 13.41 -14.81
N PRO A 26 23.26 12.52 -14.01
CA PRO A 26 22.63 11.96 -12.81
C PRO A 26 22.43 12.97 -11.68
N ASP A 27 23.21 14.06 -11.69
CA ASP A 27 23.11 15.10 -10.66
C ASP A 27 21.92 16.05 -10.87
N ASN A 28 21.40 16.14 -12.11
CA ASN A 28 20.41 17.17 -12.44
C ASN A 28 19.11 16.60 -13.00
N ILE A 29 19.14 15.50 -13.76
CA ILE A 29 17.94 15.00 -14.45
C ILE A 29 17.39 13.78 -13.74
N ILE A 30 16.18 13.96 -13.16
CA ILE A 30 15.44 12.90 -12.50
C ILE A 30 14.00 12.91 -13.02
N TRP A 31 13.47 11.72 -13.24
CA TRP A 31 12.07 11.50 -13.59
C TRP A 31 11.35 10.83 -12.43
N VAL A 32 10.13 11.25 -12.15
CA VAL A 32 9.27 10.67 -11.11
C VAL A 32 7.92 10.32 -11.71
N GLY A 33 7.59 9.04 -11.69
CA GLY A 33 6.26 8.53 -11.98
C GLY A 33 5.49 8.36 -10.67
N THR A 34 4.30 8.98 -10.57
CA THR A 34 3.50 8.99 -9.34
C THR A 34 2.46 7.87 -9.31
N GLY A 35 1.93 7.60 -8.11
CA GLY A 35 0.92 6.59 -7.82
C GLY A 35 1.49 5.28 -7.30
N GLU A 36 0.88 4.76 -6.24
CA GLU A 36 1.30 3.49 -5.63
C GLU A 36 1.00 2.30 -6.54
N THR A 37 2.03 1.56 -6.91
CA THR A 37 1.95 0.43 -7.86
C THR A 37 1.93 -0.94 -7.19
N TRP A 38 2.21 -0.99 -5.88
CA TRP A 38 2.05 -2.18 -5.06
C TRP A 38 0.63 -2.17 -4.48
N THR A 39 -0.22 -3.01 -5.04
CA THR A 39 -1.67 -2.87 -4.90
C THR A 39 -2.20 -3.47 -3.60
N ARG A 40 -2.79 -2.61 -2.77
CA ARG A 40 -3.60 -2.99 -1.59
C ARG A 40 -5.00 -2.38 -1.69
N ASN A 41 -5.81 -2.44 -0.60
CA ASN A 41 -7.15 -1.82 -0.59
C ASN A 41 -7.09 -0.29 -0.48
N SER A 42 -6.10 0.26 0.23
CA SER A 42 -5.91 1.69 0.43
C SER A 42 -4.64 2.16 -0.26
N VAL A 43 -4.66 2.20 -1.59
CA VAL A 43 -3.54 2.65 -2.41
C VAL A 43 -3.73 4.08 -2.87
N SER A 44 -2.69 4.88 -2.75
CA SER A 44 -2.71 6.27 -3.18
C SER A 44 -2.69 6.39 -4.70
N VAL A 45 -3.48 7.32 -5.20
CA VAL A 45 -3.55 7.65 -6.63
C VAL A 45 -2.49 8.69 -6.94
N GLY A 46 -1.74 8.46 -8.02
CA GLY A 46 -0.82 9.43 -8.58
C GLY A 46 -1.53 10.44 -9.47
N ASP A 47 -0.83 11.50 -9.78
CA ASP A 47 -1.33 12.60 -10.61
C ASP A 47 -0.53 12.82 -11.90
N GLY A 48 0.42 11.93 -12.21
CA GLY A 48 1.13 11.93 -13.48
C GLY A 48 2.64 11.73 -13.38
N LEU A 49 3.33 12.22 -14.42
CA LEU A 49 4.77 12.13 -14.59
C LEU A 49 5.43 13.50 -14.35
N TYR A 50 6.57 13.50 -13.68
CA TYR A 50 7.35 14.69 -13.39
C TYR A 50 8.79 14.56 -13.85
N LYS A 51 9.42 15.69 -14.16
CA LYS A 51 10.83 15.78 -14.51
C LYS A 51 11.47 17.00 -13.85
N THR A 52 12.64 16.82 -13.25
CA THR A 52 13.55 17.90 -12.89
C THR A 52 14.76 17.92 -13.83
N ILE A 53 15.38 19.10 -13.98
CA ILE A 53 16.63 19.30 -14.72
C ILE A 53 17.66 20.05 -13.87
N ASP A 54 17.38 20.24 -12.58
CA ASP A 54 18.18 21.01 -11.62
C ASP A 54 18.36 20.29 -10.29
N GLY A 55 18.34 18.94 -10.32
CA GLY A 55 18.58 18.10 -9.16
C GLY A 55 17.46 18.10 -8.12
N GLY A 56 16.23 18.40 -8.54
CA GLY A 56 15.06 18.45 -7.66
C GLY A 56 14.78 19.81 -7.04
N SER A 57 15.51 20.87 -7.45
CA SER A 57 15.21 22.24 -7.00
C SER A 57 13.89 22.77 -7.59
N SER A 58 13.52 22.29 -8.75
CA SER A 58 12.20 22.53 -9.36
C SER A 58 11.72 21.29 -10.14
N TRP A 59 10.39 21.16 -10.26
CA TRP A 59 9.76 20.04 -10.95
C TRP A 59 8.77 20.52 -12.00
N ASN A 60 8.82 19.88 -13.16
CA ASN A 60 7.88 20.13 -14.25
C ASN A 60 6.98 18.92 -14.43
N LYS A 61 5.66 19.11 -14.30
CA LYS A 61 4.68 18.09 -14.61
C LYS A 61 4.58 17.90 -16.12
N ILE A 62 4.70 16.66 -16.56
CA ILE A 62 4.70 16.28 -17.98
C ILE A 62 3.25 16.06 -18.43
N ALA A 63 2.85 16.74 -19.49
CA ALA A 63 1.51 16.64 -20.05
C ALA A 63 1.24 15.24 -20.65
N GLY A 64 -0.02 14.80 -20.56
CA GLY A 64 -0.50 13.55 -21.13
C GLY A 64 -0.53 12.35 -20.17
N PHE A 65 -0.17 12.56 -18.90
CA PHE A 65 -0.19 11.51 -17.87
C PHE A 65 -1.13 11.82 -16.69
N GLU A 66 -1.98 12.84 -16.80
CA GLU A 66 -2.85 13.30 -15.72
C GLU A 66 -3.87 12.23 -15.27
N LYS A 67 -4.20 11.29 -16.16
CA LYS A 67 -5.13 10.18 -15.92
C LYS A 67 -4.45 8.83 -15.75
N SER A 68 -3.11 8.80 -15.68
CA SER A 68 -2.35 7.57 -15.56
C SER A 68 -2.61 6.84 -14.24
N GLU A 69 -2.99 7.55 -13.19
CA GLU A 69 -3.18 7.12 -11.81
C GLU A 69 -1.96 6.41 -11.20
N ARG A 70 -1.27 5.56 -11.96
CA ARG A 70 -0.10 4.79 -11.49
C ARG A 70 0.89 4.58 -12.61
N ILE A 71 2.09 5.10 -12.41
CA ILE A 71 3.24 4.90 -13.32
C ILE A 71 4.23 3.95 -12.64
N ALA A 72 4.33 2.74 -13.17
CA ALA A 72 5.10 1.66 -12.53
C ALA A 72 6.59 1.68 -12.86
N SER A 73 6.96 2.23 -14.01
CA SER A 73 8.36 2.25 -14.42
C SER A 73 8.62 3.41 -15.37
N VAL A 74 9.74 4.07 -15.18
CA VAL A 74 10.32 5.05 -16.12
C VAL A 74 11.71 4.56 -16.46
N GLN A 75 12.07 4.57 -17.74
CA GLN A 75 13.38 4.12 -18.21
C GLN A 75 13.95 5.10 -19.23
N VAL A 76 15.11 5.67 -18.92
CA VAL A 76 15.86 6.55 -19.82
C VAL A 76 16.84 5.72 -20.66
N ASN A 77 16.86 5.92 -21.97
CA ASN A 77 17.86 5.30 -22.83
C ASN A 77 19.26 5.79 -22.44
N PRO A 78 20.17 4.91 -21.96
CA PRO A 78 21.48 5.33 -21.46
C PRO A 78 22.41 5.95 -22.53
N LYS A 79 22.03 5.83 -23.81
CA LYS A 79 22.77 6.42 -24.94
C LYS A 79 22.10 7.67 -25.51
N ASN A 80 20.88 7.98 -25.07
CA ASN A 80 20.12 9.14 -25.57
C ASN A 80 19.05 9.60 -24.55
N SER A 81 19.33 10.62 -23.79
CA SER A 81 18.44 11.17 -22.75
C SER A 81 17.09 11.71 -23.26
N ASP A 82 16.99 11.99 -24.57
CA ASP A 82 15.73 12.40 -25.19
C ASP A 82 14.78 11.23 -25.42
N GLU A 83 15.28 10.00 -25.37
CA GLU A 83 14.51 8.79 -25.54
C GLU A 83 14.18 8.17 -24.18
N VAL A 84 12.89 8.25 -23.78
CA VAL A 84 12.40 7.75 -22.51
C VAL A 84 11.17 6.88 -22.72
N TYR A 85 11.05 5.80 -21.95
CA TYR A 85 9.91 4.91 -21.92
C TYR A 85 9.22 5.02 -20.57
N VAL A 86 7.89 4.99 -20.57
CA VAL A 86 7.05 5.05 -19.37
C VAL A 86 6.04 3.91 -19.38
N GLY A 87 6.06 3.09 -18.34
CA GLY A 87 5.11 2.02 -18.11
C GLY A 87 3.98 2.49 -17.20
N VAL A 88 2.77 2.59 -17.77
CA VAL A 88 1.56 2.96 -17.05
C VAL A 88 0.78 1.72 -16.63
N LEU A 89 0.69 1.51 -15.31
CA LEU A 89 -0.12 0.45 -14.72
C LEU A 89 -1.62 0.80 -14.77
N GLY A 90 -1.97 2.06 -14.54
CA GLY A 90 -3.33 2.58 -14.68
C GLY A 90 -4.20 2.41 -13.44
N ALA A 91 -5.50 2.59 -13.63
CA ALA A 91 -6.50 2.55 -12.57
C ALA A 91 -6.62 1.17 -11.90
N LEU A 92 -6.79 1.16 -10.57
CA LEU A 92 -6.94 -0.07 -9.79
C LEU A 92 -8.40 -0.54 -9.73
N PHE A 93 -9.32 0.41 -9.57
CA PHE A 93 -10.74 0.15 -9.32
C PHE A 93 -11.62 0.25 -10.58
N SER A 94 -11.07 0.68 -11.70
CA SER A 94 -11.79 0.87 -12.96
C SER A 94 -11.01 0.41 -14.19
N ASP A 95 -11.69 0.34 -15.32
CA ASP A 95 -11.07 0.24 -16.62
C ASP A 95 -10.29 1.53 -16.93
N SER A 96 -9.18 1.42 -17.67
CA SER A 96 -8.41 2.59 -18.08
C SER A 96 -7.81 2.39 -19.46
N GLU A 97 -8.04 3.34 -20.35
CA GLU A 97 -7.41 3.42 -21.67
C GLU A 97 -5.99 4.00 -21.58
N ASP A 98 -5.59 4.55 -20.42
CA ASP A 98 -4.26 5.17 -20.22
C ASP A 98 -3.17 4.14 -19.89
N ARG A 99 -3.54 2.86 -19.75
CA ARG A 99 -2.59 1.76 -19.54
C ARG A 99 -1.66 1.57 -20.74
N GLY A 100 -0.46 1.04 -20.49
CA GLY A 100 0.44 0.64 -21.58
C GLY A 100 1.85 1.20 -21.47
N VAL A 101 2.61 1.12 -22.55
CA VAL A 101 3.94 1.70 -22.66
C VAL A 101 3.90 2.92 -23.56
N TYR A 102 4.44 4.01 -23.05
CA TYR A 102 4.59 5.27 -23.76
C TYR A 102 6.07 5.54 -24.05
N LYS A 103 6.34 6.23 -25.14
CA LYS A 103 7.68 6.60 -25.56
C LYS A 103 7.75 8.04 -26.02
N THR A 104 8.80 8.75 -25.62
CA THR A 104 9.23 10.03 -26.18
C THR A 104 10.56 9.90 -26.91
N LEU A 105 10.83 10.78 -27.85
CA LEU A 105 12.10 10.93 -28.58
C LEU A 105 12.63 12.38 -28.48
N ASP A 106 11.98 13.23 -27.69
CA ASP A 106 12.26 14.67 -27.60
C ASP A 106 12.35 15.18 -26.15
N GLY A 107 12.74 14.25 -25.24
CA GLY A 107 12.96 14.57 -23.82
C GLY A 107 11.68 14.83 -23.04
N GLY A 108 10.53 14.30 -23.51
CA GLY A 108 9.24 14.38 -22.82
C GLY A 108 8.30 15.45 -23.33
N LYS A 109 8.60 16.12 -24.45
CA LYS A 109 7.72 17.14 -25.05
C LYS A 109 6.53 16.50 -25.76
N THR A 110 6.75 15.38 -26.45
CA THR A 110 5.68 14.60 -27.10
C THR A 110 5.79 13.12 -26.75
N TRP A 111 4.64 12.44 -26.71
CA TRP A 111 4.56 11.03 -26.33
C TRP A 111 3.71 10.22 -27.30
N SER A 112 4.14 9.00 -27.56
CA SER A 112 3.39 8.01 -28.32
C SER A 112 3.16 6.77 -27.48
N LYS A 113 1.93 6.26 -27.44
CA LYS A 113 1.61 4.95 -26.84
C LYS A 113 2.06 3.86 -27.83
N ILE A 114 3.08 3.07 -27.47
CA ILE A 114 3.74 2.10 -28.35
C ILE A 114 3.37 0.66 -28.05
N LEU A 115 2.78 0.38 -26.88
CA LEU A 115 2.21 -0.92 -26.54
C LEU A 115 0.98 -0.72 -25.66
N TYR A 116 -0.13 -1.28 -26.07
CA TYR A 116 -1.39 -1.32 -25.34
C TYR A 116 -1.97 -2.73 -25.50
N VAL A 117 -2.41 -3.35 -24.42
CA VAL A 117 -3.01 -4.68 -24.43
C VAL A 117 -4.54 -4.56 -24.39
N ASP A 118 -5.06 -4.06 -23.28
CA ASP A 118 -6.47 -3.74 -23.08
C ASP A 118 -6.68 -2.84 -21.85
N LYS A 119 -7.94 -2.48 -21.61
CA LYS A 119 -8.32 -1.58 -20.50
C LYS A 119 -8.22 -2.17 -19.11
N THR A 120 -7.92 -3.48 -18.96
CA THR A 120 -7.76 -4.17 -17.68
C THR A 120 -6.32 -4.57 -17.40
N THR A 121 -5.42 -4.47 -18.39
CA THR A 121 -4.04 -4.97 -18.34
C THR A 121 -3.04 -3.82 -18.47
N GLY A 122 -2.30 -3.54 -17.43
CA GLY A 122 -1.34 -2.42 -17.36
C GLY A 122 0.12 -2.87 -17.39
N CYS A 123 1.01 -1.94 -17.77
CA CYS A 123 2.45 -2.17 -17.70
C CYS A 123 2.91 -2.06 -16.25
N SER A 124 3.45 -3.16 -15.71
CA SER A 124 3.89 -3.26 -14.32
C SER A 124 5.40 -3.10 -14.14
N ASP A 125 6.18 -3.24 -15.22
CA ASP A 125 7.63 -3.04 -15.20
C ASP A 125 8.20 -2.89 -16.63
N LEU A 126 9.34 -2.19 -16.75
CA LEU A 126 10.09 -1.96 -17.99
C LEU A 126 11.59 -2.16 -17.78
N TYR A 127 12.27 -2.59 -18.82
CA TYR A 127 13.72 -2.63 -18.87
C TYR A 127 14.22 -2.33 -20.27
N ILE A 128 15.21 -1.44 -20.38
CA ILE A 128 15.99 -1.18 -21.60
C ILE A 128 17.35 -1.87 -21.48
N ASP A 129 17.72 -2.68 -22.46
CA ASP A 129 19.07 -3.27 -22.50
C ASP A 129 20.12 -2.15 -22.75
N PRO A 130 20.99 -1.81 -21.78
CA PRO A 130 21.94 -0.71 -21.94
C PRO A 130 23.00 -1.00 -23.02
N THR A 131 23.22 -2.26 -23.35
CA THR A 131 24.18 -2.65 -24.40
C THR A 131 23.55 -2.53 -25.80
N SER A 132 22.23 -2.76 -25.87
CA SER A 132 21.41 -2.71 -27.09
C SER A 132 20.08 -1.99 -26.84
N PRO A 133 20.03 -0.65 -26.76
CA PRO A 133 18.83 0.09 -26.31
C PRO A 133 17.59 -0.08 -27.19
N ASN A 134 17.71 -0.64 -28.40
CA ASN A 134 16.57 -1.07 -29.19
C ASN A 134 15.88 -2.34 -28.64
N THR A 135 16.53 -3.04 -27.70
CA THR A 135 15.94 -4.17 -27.00
C THR A 135 15.27 -3.67 -25.72
N VAL A 136 13.95 -3.79 -25.68
CA VAL A 136 13.12 -3.34 -24.55
C VAL A 136 12.22 -4.50 -24.11
N TYR A 137 12.08 -4.66 -22.81
CA TYR A 137 11.16 -5.62 -22.21
C TYR A 137 10.08 -4.87 -21.44
N ALA A 138 8.86 -5.39 -21.47
CA ALA A 138 7.71 -4.83 -20.76
C ALA A 138 6.88 -5.95 -20.12
N SER A 139 6.73 -5.91 -18.81
CA SER A 139 5.83 -6.79 -18.07
C SER A 139 4.44 -6.18 -18.01
N PHE A 140 3.43 -6.98 -18.35
CA PHE A 140 2.02 -6.59 -18.30
C PHE A 140 1.26 -7.48 -17.33
N TRP A 141 0.38 -6.86 -16.55
CA TRP A 141 -0.41 -7.52 -15.53
C TRP A 141 -1.89 -7.15 -15.66
N GLU A 142 -2.73 -8.18 -15.79
CA GLU A 142 -4.20 -8.07 -15.78
C GLU A 142 -4.67 -8.14 -14.33
N PHE A 143 -5.42 -7.13 -13.88
CA PHE A 143 -5.87 -7.04 -12.49
C PHE A 143 -7.10 -6.16 -12.33
N ARG A 144 -7.83 -6.39 -11.22
CA ARG A 144 -8.96 -5.56 -10.80
C ARG A 144 -9.15 -5.67 -9.30
N ARG A 145 -9.38 -4.53 -8.64
CA ARG A 145 -9.78 -4.47 -7.24
C ARG A 145 -11.17 -3.85 -7.10
N SER A 146 -11.91 -4.33 -6.11
CA SER A 146 -13.05 -3.67 -5.47
C SER A 146 -12.79 -3.58 -3.97
N ALA A 147 -13.66 -2.91 -3.21
CA ALA A 147 -13.49 -2.78 -1.77
C ALA A 147 -13.51 -4.15 -1.03
N TRP A 148 -14.17 -5.15 -1.60
CA TRP A 148 -14.37 -6.48 -0.99
C TRP A 148 -13.67 -7.63 -1.72
N ASN A 149 -13.02 -7.37 -2.86
CA ASN A 149 -12.39 -8.40 -3.67
C ASN A 149 -11.21 -7.85 -4.47
N PHE A 150 -10.24 -8.71 -4.68
CA PHE A 150 -9.12 -8.46 -5.57
C PHE A 150 -8.98 -9.64 -6.54
N ASN A 151 -8.71 -9.35 -7.80
CA ASN A 151 -8.38 -10.33 -8.81
C ASN A 151 -7.01 -10.00 -9.40
N SER A 152 -6.01 -10.85 -9.10
CA SER A 152 -4.69 -10.82 -9.70
C SER A 152 -4.60 -11.85 -10.81
N GLY A 153 -4.17 -11.41 -11.98
CA GLY A 153 -3.87 -12.28 -13.11
C GLY A 153 -5.01 -12.57 -14.06
N GLY A 154 -4.62 -12.91 -15.27
CA GLY A 154 -5.50 -13.24 -16.36
C GLY A 154 -4.76 -13.72 -17.60
N ASN A 155 -5.50 -13.90 -18.72
CA ASN A 155 -4.94 -14.38 -19.99
C ASN A 155 -4.02 -13.36 -20.68
N ASN A 156 -4.16 -12.09 -20.32
CA ASN A 156 -3.45 -10.98 -20.94
C ASN A 156 -2.17 -10.57 -20.18
N SER A 157 -1.98 -11.07 -18.96
CA SER A 157 -0.69 -10.92 -18.26
C SER A 157 0.42 -11.62 -19.03
N ALA A 158 1.54 -10.93 -19.28
CA ALA A 158 2.66 -11.47 -20.04
C ALA A 158 3.91 -10.60 -19.94
N LEU A 159 5.04 -11.16 -20.29
CA LEU A 159 6.26 -10.43 -20.59
C LEU A 159 6.37 -10.26 -22.11
N TYR A 160 6.61 -9.04 -22.56
CA TYR A 160 6.80 -8.67 -23.96
C TYR A 160 8.25 -8.23 -24.21
N LYS A 161 8.72 -8.45 -25.42
CA LYS A 161 10.04 -8.02 -25.90
C LYS A 161 9.91 -7.30 -27.22
N SER A 162 10.60 -6.19 -27.36
CA SER A 162 10.89 -5.50 -28.61
C SER A 162 12.38 -5.58 -28.91
N THR A 163 12.78 -5.61 -30.18
CA THR A 163 14.18 -5.52 -30.63
C THR A 163 14.40 -4.36 -31.60
N ASP A 164 13.40 -3.52 -31.79
CA ASP A 164 13.37 -2.40 -32.74
C ASP A 164 12.97 -1.06 -32.10
N GLY A 165 13.22 -0.92 -30.78
CA GLY A 165 12.94 0.30 -30.03
C GLY A 165 11.45 0.53 -29.76
N GLY A 166 10.68 -0.55 -29.65
CA GLY A 166 9.25 -0.48 -29.33
C GLY A 166 8.34 -0.33 -30.55
N LYS A 167 8.84 -0.46 -31.77
CA LYS A 167 8.01 -0.42 -33.00
C LYS A 167 7.16 -1.68 -33.12
N THR A 168 7.74 -2.84 -32.80
CA THR A 168 7.04 -4.13 -32.76
C THR A 168 7.33 -4.86 -31.45
N TRP A 169 6.37 -5.67 -30.98
CA TRP A 169 6.46 -6.39 -29.74
C TRP A 169 6.08 -7.85 -29.91
N ALA A 170 6.85 -8.75 -29.32
CA ALA A 170 6.58 -10.17 -29.27
C ALA A 170 6.32 -10.63 -27.83
N LYS A 171 5.25 -11.39 -27.61
CA LYS A 171 4.96 -12.02 -26.32
C LYS A 171 5.95 -13.14 -26.05
N ILE A 172 6.60 -13.13 -24.91
CA ILE A 172 7.46 -14.22 -24.44
C ILE A 172 6.59 -15.34 -23.89
N HIS A 173 6.80 -16.57 -24.33
CA HIS A 173 6.01 -17.73 -23.89
C HIS A 173 6.82 -19.02 -23.79
N LYS A 174 7.99 -19.12 -24.45
CA LYS A 174 8.73 -20.37 -24.52
C LYS A 174 9.44 -20.67 -23.19
N GLY A 175 8.97 -21.69 -22.49
CA GLY A 175 9.42 -22.08 -21.16
C GLY A 175 8.71 -21.37 -20.01
N PHE A 176 7.76 -20.45 -20.30
CA PHE A 176 6.86 -19.89 -19.30
C PHE A 176 5.73 -20.87 -18.97
N PRO A 177 5.09 -20.72 -17.80
CA PRO A 177 3.90 -21.49 -17.47
C PRO A 177 2.80 -21.34 -18.52
N ALA A 178 2.05 -22.42 -18.76
CA ALA A 178 0.84 -22.37 -19.56
C ALA A 178 -0.35 -21.86 -18.72
N GLY A 179 -1.34 -21.24 -19.37
CA GLY A 179 -2.55 -20.73 -18.73
C GLY A 179 -2.41 -19.26 -18.32
N LYS A 180 -3.20 -18.87 -17.34
CA LYS A 180 -3.21 -17.50 -16.83
C LYS A 180 -1.96 -17.20 -16.02
N LEU A 181 -1.41 -16.00 -16.22
CA LEU A 181 -0.30 -15.47 -15.44
C LEU A 181 -0.79 -14.29 -14.60
N GLY A 182 -0.16 -14.10 -13.45
CA GLY A 182 -0.35 -12.92 -12.63
C GLY A 182 0.74 -11.88 -12.86
N ARG A 183 1.17 -11.22 -11.79
CA ARG A 183 2.26 -10.25 -11.83
C ARG A 183 3.59 -10.98 -12.09
N ILE A 184 4.42 -10.40 -12.95
CA ILE A 184 5.75 -10.90 -13.30
C ILE A 184 6.75 -9.83 -12.91
N ALA A 185 7.63 -10.15 -11.95
CA ALA A 185 8.85 -9.38 -11.72
C ALA A 185 9.97 -9.93 -12.60
N PHE A 186 10.78 -9.08 -13.17
CA PHE A 186 11.92 -9.55 -13.94
C PHE A 186 13.12 -8.59 -13.83
N ALA A 187 14.31 -9.12 -14.01
CA ALA A 187 15.54 -8.35 -14.07
C ALA A 187 16.52 -8.98 -15.05
N ALA A 188 17.37 -8.16 -15.68
CA ALA A 188 18.47 -8.59 -16.50
C ALA A 188 19.80 -8.34 -15.78
N ALA A 189 20.75 -9.28 -15.91
CA ALA A 189 22.06 -9.11 -15.30
C ALA A 189 22.85 -8.00 -16.00
N PRO A 190 23.26 -6.93 -15.28
CA PRO A 190 24.01 -5.83 -15.91
C PRO A 190 25.34 -6.27 -16.54
N SER A 191 26.01 -7.27 -15.94
CA SER A 191 27.26 -7.85 -16.48
C SER A 191 27.06 -8.71 -17.72
N ASN A 192 25.86 -9.23 -17.97
CA ASN A 192 25.49 -10.01 -19.14
C ASN A 192 23.98 -9.95 -19.39
N THR A 193 23.55 -9.03 -20.21
CA THR A 193 22.13 -8.76 -20.49
C THR A 193 21.35 -9.89 -21.19
N LYS A 194 22.05 -10.99 -21.58
CA LYS A 194 21.40 -12.22 -22.04
C LYS A 194 20.86 -13.07 -20.89
N ILE A 195 21.38 -12.87 -19.67
CA ILE A 195 20.90 -13.56 -18.48
C ILE A 195 19.78 -12.73 -17.86
N LEU A 196 18.58 -13.30 -17.84
CA LEU A 196 17.41 -12.70 -17.19
C LEU A 196 16.84 -13.68 -16.19
N TYR A 197 16.24 -13.10 -15.14
CA TYR A 197 15.43 -13.81 -14.17
C TYR A 197 14.02 -13.23 -14.14
N ALA A 198 13.04 -14.10 -13.87
CA ALA A 198 11.64 -13.69 -13.68
C ALA A 198 11.01 -14.49 -12.55
N VAL A 199 10.33 -13.80 -11.62
CA VAL A 199 9.42 -14.42 -10.67
C VAL A 199 8.02 -14.35 -11.27
N ILE A 200 7.39 -15.50 -11.44
CA ILE A 200 6.14 -15.63 -12.19
C ILE A 200 5.04 -16.17 -11.29
N GLU A 201 3.95 -15.38 -11.14
CA GLU A 201 2.67 -15.85 -10.63
C GLU A 201 1.94 -16.61 -11.73
N SER A 202 1.45 -17.83 -11.44
CA SER A 202 0.78 -18.70 -12.40
C SER A 202 -0.52 -19.27 -11.84
N GLU A 203 -1.45 -19.64 -12.74
CA GLU A 203 -2.70 -20.31 -12.39
C GLU A 203 -2.46 -21.66 -11.66
N LYS A 204 -1.38 -22.36 -12.04
CA LYS A 204 -0.99 -23.60 -11.38
C LYS A 204 0.09 -23.34 -10.34
N ASP A 205 -0.18 -23.73 -9.10
CA ASP A 205 0.78 -23.55 -8.00
C ASP A 205 2.13 -24.22 -8.28
N THR A 206 2.14 -25.39 -8.94
CA THR A 206 3.36 -26.10 -9.31
C THR A 206 4.24 -25.33 -10.29
N ASP A 207 3.68 -24.37 -11.01
CA ASP A 207 4.38 -23.60 -12.03
C ASP A 207 4.79 -22.20 -11.54
N LYS A 208 4.34 -21.76 -10.37
CA LYS A 208 4.81 -20.54 -9.69
C LYS A 208 6.30 -20.67 -9.36
N GLY A 209 7.06 -19.57 -9.43
CA GLY A 209 8.44 -19.55 -9.00
C GLY A 209 9.36 -18.65 -9.78
N LEU A 210 10.66 -18.90 -9.60
CA LEU A 210 11.75 -18.22 -10.27
C LEU A 210 12.14 -18.97 -11.54
N TYR A 211 12.25 -18.23 -12.63
CA TYR A 211 12.67 -18.69 -13.95
C TYR A 211 13.92 -17.95 -14.39
N ARG A 212 14.77 -18.60 -15.18
CA ARG A 212 16.00 -18.03 -15.76
C ARG A 212 16.01 -18.22 -17.27
N SER A 213 16.50 -17.22 -17.98
CA SER A 213 16.90 -17.27 -19.38
C SER A 213 18.38 -16.95 -19.50
N GLU A 214 19.05 -17.57 -20.46
CA GLU A 214 20.47 -17.33 -20.79
C GLU A 214 20.66 -16.80 -22.23
N ASP A 215 19.57 -16.56 -22.93
CA ASP A 215 19.55 -16.19 -24.36
C ASP A 215 18.70 -14.92 -24.63
N GLY A 216 18.63 -14.01 -23.65
CA GLY A 216 17.90 -12.76 -23.80
C GLY A 216 16.38 -12.97 -23.84
N GLY A 217 15.87 -13.94 -23.10
CA GLY A 217 14.43 -14.21 -22.96
C GLY A 217 13.83 -15.06 -24.07
N ALA A 218 14.64 -15.66 -24.95
CA ALA A 218 14.11 -16.53 -26.01
C ALA A 218 13.65 -17.89 -25.45
N ASN A 219 14.34 -18.42 -24.44
CA ASN A 219 13.98 -19.66 -23.74
C ASN A 219 14.09 -19.43 -22.22
N TRP A 220 13.18 -20.05 -21.46
CA TRP A 220 13.13 -19.94 -20.01
C TRP A 220 13.07 -21.32 -19.35
N THR A 221 13.75 -21.44 -18.21
CA THR A 221 13.76 -22.66 -17.40
C THR A 221 13.40 -22.30 -15.96
N LYS A 222 12.46 -23.02 -15.36
CA LYS A 222 12.14 -22.89 -13.94
C LYS A 222 13.32 -23.38 -13.09
N LEU A 223 13.74 -22.58 -12.13
CA LEU A 223 14.83 -22.89 -11.21
C LEU A 223 14.37 -23.27 -9.83
N ASN A 224 13.41 -22.49 -9.29
CA ASN A 224 13.02 -22.59 -7.89
C ASN A 224 11.52 -22.30 -7.76
N GLY A 225 10.84 -23.09 -6.94
CA GLY A 225 9.40 -22.97 -6.68
C GLY A 225 9.08 -22.74 -5.20
N ASP A 226 10.05 -22.27 -4.42
CA ASP A 226 9.84 -22.00 -2.99
C ASP A 226 8.74 -20.95 -2.82
N PHE A 227 7.87 -21.18 -1.83
CA PHE A 227 6.72 -20.33 -1.55
C PHE A 227 7.12 -18.88 -1.27
N GLU A 228 8.22 -18.66 -0.55
CA GLU A 228 8.74 -17.33 -0.21
C GLU A 228 9.06 -16.46 -1.44
N LEU A 229 9.32 -17.09 -2.60
CA LEU A 229 9.56 -16.34 -3.85
C LEU A 229 8.28 -15.81 -4.48
N VAL A 230 7.13 -16.41 -4.16
CA VAL A 230 5.84 -16.12 -4.80
C VAL A 230 4.73 -15.77 -3.79
N VAL A 231 5.10 -15.47 -2.54
CA VAL A 231 4.14 -14.99 -1.54
C VAL A 231 3.58 -13.63 -1.95
N ARG A 232 2.27 -13.50 -2.01
CA ARG A 232 1.55 -12.26 -2.42
C ARG A 232 2.22 -11.54 -3.61
N PRO A 233 2.37 -12.20 -4.78
CA PRO A 233 3.21 -11.69 -5.88
C PRO A 233 2.71 -10.38 -6.47
N PHE A 234 1.43 -10.06 -6.32
CA PHE A 234 0.85 -8.77 -6.70
C PHE A 234 1.36 -7.62 -5.81
N TYR A 235 1.81 -7.91 -4.59
CA TYR A 235 2.31 -6.94 -3.62
C TYR A 235 3.84 -6.99 -3.46
N PHE A 236 4.47 -8.16 -3.63
CA PHE A 236 5.90 -8.40 -3.44
C PHE A 236 6.56 -9.01 -4.69
N SER A 237 6.73 -8.26 -5.74
CA SER A 237 7.32 -8.78 -6.96
C SER A 237 8.44 -7.89 -7.49
N ARG A 238 9.57 -7.86 -6.75
CA ARG A 238 10.77 -7.17 -7.18
C ARG A 238 11.98 -8.08 -7.01
N ILE A 239 12.82 -8.14 -8.02
CA ILE A 239 14.12 -8.82 -8.01
C ILE A 239 15.18 -7.91 -8.62
N GLU A 240 16.39 -8.00 -8.09
CA GLU A 240 17.56 -7.31 -8.60
C GLU A 240 18.75 -8.26 -8.71
N ILE A 241 19.64 -8.00 -9.65
CA ILE A 241 20.82 -8.83 -9.91
C ILE A 241 22.08 -8.01 -9.66
N ASP A 242 23.04 -8.59 -8.96
CA ASP A 242 24.34 -7.96 -8.72
C ASP A 242 24.95 -7.49 -10.05
N PRO A 243 25.34 -6.21 -10.16
CA PRO A 243 25.87 -5.66 -11.40
C PRO A 243 27.14 -6.34 -11.91
N ARG A 244 27.86 -7.08 -11.06
CA ARG A 244 29.13 -7.74 -11.39
C ARG A 244 29.02 -9.26 -11.51
N ASN A 245 28.03 -9.88 -10.85
CA ASN A 245 27.88 -11.34 -10.81
C ASN A 245 26.41 -11.75 -11.06
N PRO A 246 26.10 -12.33 -12.24
CA PRO A 246 24.74 -12.70 -12.60
C PRO A 246 24.13 -13.82 -11.74
N ASP A 247 24.93 -14.51 -10.93
CA ASP A 247 24.46 -15.57 -10.04
C ASP A 247 24.12 -15.06 -8.62
N ILE A 248 24.33 -13.76 -8.35
CA ILE A 248 23.90 -13.11 -7.10
C ILE A 248 22.61 -12.32 -7.37
N ILE A 249 21.56 -12.70 -6.67
CA ILE A 249 20.20 -12.14 -6.86
C ILE A 249 19.65 -11.77 -5.51
N VAL A 250 19.07 -10.57 -5.38
CA VAL A 250 18.25 -10.20 -4.23
C VAL A 250 16.78 -10.15 -4.63
N LYS A 251 15.90 -10.53 -3.72
CA LYS A 251 14.45 -10.49 -3.88
C LYS A 251 13.82 -9.73 -2.73
N ALA A 252 13.06 -8.69 -3.06
CA ALA A 252 12.13 -8.03 -2.17
C ALA A 252 10.87 -8.88 -1.99
N GLY A 253 10.30 -8.89 -0.81
CA GLY A 253 9.15 -9.71 -0.45
C GLY A 253 8.69 -9.45 0.96
N LEU A 254 7.90 -10.36 1.54
CA LEU A 254 7.57 -10.32 2.97
C LEU A 254 8.86 -10.28 3.80
N SER A 255 9.87 -11.05 3.38
CA SER A 255 11.24 -10.95 3.88
C SER A 255 12.18 -10.74 2.69
N GLY A 256 13.19 -9.90 2.87
CA GLY A 256 14.27 -9.76 1.88
C GLY A 256 15.13 -11.01 1.85
N SER A 257 15.49 -11.47 0.66
CA SER A 257 16.32 -12.67 0.50
C SER A 257 17.38 -12.51 -0.59
N ILE A 258 18.46 -13.27 -0.45
CA ILE A 258 19.60 -13.27 -1.38
C ILE A 258 19.94 -14.70 -1.80
N SER A 259 20.14 -14.88 -3.09
CA SER A 259 20.78 -16.07 -3.68
C SER A 259 22.19 -15.73 -4.11
N ARG A 260 23.11 -16.69 -3.95
CA ARG A 260 24.51 -16.59 -4.42
C ARG A 260 24.90 -17.76 -5.32
N ASP A 261 23.92 -18.53 -5.79
CA ASP A 261 24.09 -19.74 -6.59
C ASP A 261 23.20 -19.77 -7.84
N GLY A 262 22.86 -18.58 -8.35
CA GLY A 262 22.05 -18.41 -9.55
C GLY A 262 20.57 -18.71 -9.34
N GLY A 263 20.04 -18.47 -8.15
CA GLY A 263 18.61 -18.62 -7.84
C GLY A 263 18.18 -20.02 -7.38
N LYS A 264 19.14 -20.93 -7.14
CA LYS A 264 18.82 -22.30 -6.68
C LYS A 264 18.43 -22.32 -5.22
N THR A 265 19.13 -21.54 -4.39
CA THR A 265 18.80 -21.38 -2.95
C THR A 265 18.78 -19.91 -2.58
N PHE A 266 17.95 -19.57 -1.58
CA PHE A 266 17.85 -18.24 -1.02
C PHE A 266 18.08 -18.27 0.49
N LYS A 267 18.71 -17.22 1.01
CA LYS A 267 18.87 -16.97 2.44
C LYS A 267 18.25 -15.61 2.75
N THR A 268 17.62 -15.50 3.90
CA THR A 268 17.10 -14.22 4.39
C THR A 268 18.27 -13.24 4.57
N LEU A 269 18.08 -12.01 4.15
CA LEU A 269 18.96 -10.89 4.47
C LEU A 269 18.93 -10.62 5.98
N GLY A 270 19.88 -9.86 6.49
CA GLY A 270 19.95 -9.49 7.90
C GLY A 270 18.63 -8.90 8.41
N PRO A 271 18.46 -8.80 9.75
CA PRO A 271 17.20 -8.35 10.33
C PRO A 271 16.85 -6.95 9.83
N MET A 272 15.63 -6.80 9.35
CA MET A 272 15.01 -5.54 8.94
C MET A 272 13.49 -5.65 9.06
N HIS A 273 12.77 -4.55 8.92
CA HIS A 273 11.31 -4.57 8.86
C HIS A 273 10.83 -5.46 7.71
N SER A 274 9.70 -6.13 7.90
CA SER A 274 9.02 -6.87 6.84
C SER A 274 8.49 -5.97 5.73
N ASP A 275 7.92 -6.58 4.70
CA ASP A 275 7.27 -5.91 3.58
C ASP A 275 8.25 -4.99 2.83
N ILE A 276 9.20 -5.66 2.14
CA ILE A 276 10.22 -5.01 1.34
C ILE A 276 9.67 -4.83 -0.08
N HIS A 277 9.62 -3.57 -0.54
CA HIS A 277 9.06 -3.21 -1.84
C HIS A 277 10.09 -2.89 -2.90
N ASP A 278 11.27 -2.45 -2.50
CA ASP A 278 12.39 -2.25 -3.41
C ASP A 278 13.72 -2.62 -2.74
N ILE A 279 14.65 -3.09 -3.56
CA ILE A 279 15.98 -3.49 -3.10
C ILE A 279 16.96 -3.31 -4.24
N VAL A 280 18.08 -2.64 -3.98
CA VAL A 280 19.06 -2.30 -5.02
C VAL A 280 20.48 -2.52 -4.54
N PHE A 281 21.37 -2.89 -5.47
CA PHE A 281 22.80 -2.90 -5.26
C PHE A 281 23.44 -1.56 -5.62
N ASP A 282 24.46 -1.15 -4.87
CA ASP A 282 25.37 -0.11 -5.34
C ASP A 282 26.16 -0.63 -6.55
N ILE A 283 26.06 0.09 -7.67
CA ILE A 283 26.71 -0.31 -8.93
C ILE A 283 28.23 -0.38 -8.85
N LYS A 284 28.85 0.32 -7.90
CA LYS A 284 30.31 0.35 -7.69
C LYS A 284 30.77 -0.68 -6.66
N ASN A 285 29.90 -1.08 -5.75
CA ASN A 285 30.22 -2.01 -4.67
C ASN A 285 29.01 -2.84 -4.24
N SER A 286 28.88 -4.06 -4.72
CA SER A 286 27.76 -4.96 -4.44
C SER A 286 27.66 -5.42 -2.98
N ASP A 287 28.66 -5.15 -2.12
CA ASP A 287 28.50 -5.35 -0.68
C ASP A 287 27.55 -4.32 -0.07
N ARG A 288 27.30 -3.22 -0.78
CA ARG A 288 26.29 -2.23 -0.41
C ARG A 288 24.95 -2.56 -1.02
N ILE A 289 23.98 -2.78 -0.16
CA ILE A 289 22.58 -3.04 -0.55
C ILE A 289 21.70 -2.01 0.16
N TYR A 290 20.71 -1.49 -0.54
CA TYR A 290 19.68 -0.63 0.02
C TYR A 290 18.33 -1.30 -0.15
N ALA A 291 17.47 -1.21 0.87
CA ALA A 291 16.12 -1.77 0.85
C ALA A 291 15.10 -0.75 1.34
N GLY A 292 14.01 -0.58 0.59
CA GLY A 292 12.82 0.17 0.99
C GLY A 292 11.78 -0.78 1.56
N THR A 293 11.34 -0.54 2.78
CA THR A 293 10.39 -1.38 3.52
C THR A 293 9.26 -0.54 4.09
N ASP A 294 8.17 -1.17 4.56
CA ASP A 294 7.08 -0.48 5.26
C ASP A 294 7.52 0.13 6.61
N GLY A 295 8.70 -0.23 7.11
CA GLY A 295 9.32 0.38 8.30
C GLY A 295 10.36 1.46 8.00
N GLY A 296 10.66 1.73 6.72
CA GLY A 296 11.65 2.73 6.31
C GLY A 296 12.77 2.17 5.42
N VAL A 297 13.87 2.90 5.33
CA VAL A 297 15.02 2.56 4.50
C VAL A 297 16.06 1.82 5.32
N TYR A 298 16.55 0.71 4.78
CA TYR A 298 17.65 -0.08 5.34
C TYR A 298 18.83 -0.11 4.38
N ARG A 299 20.04 -0.30 4.93
CA ARG A 299 21.27 -0.43 4.15
C ARG A 299 22.16 -1.54 4.72
N SER A 300 22.96 -2.15 3.85
CA SER A 300 24.01 -3.10 4.20
C SER A 300 25.34 -2.64 3.66
N TRP A 301 26.42 -3.00 4.35
CA TRP A 301 27.81 -2.77 3.94
C TRP A 301 28.59 -4.08 3.75
N ASP A 302 27.96 -5.23 4.04
CA ASP A 302 28.55 -6.56 4.08
C ASP A 302 27.79 -7.60 3.23
N GLY A 303 27.18 -7.12 2.15
CA GLY A 303 26.46 -7.97 1.21
C GLY A 303 25.16 -8.55 1.77
N GLY A 304 24.50 -7.85 2.68
CA GLY A 304 23.20 -8.24 3.23
C GLY A 304 23.29 -9.17 4.45
N THR A 305 24.49 -9.37 5.02
CA THR A 305 24.64 -10.15 6.27
C THR A 305 24.05 -9.39 7.45
N THR A 306 24.30 -8.08 7.50
CA THR A 306 23.64 -7.15 8.43
C THR A 306 22.89 -6.07 7.65
N MET A 307 21.73 -5.65 8.18
CA MET A 307 20.91 -4.55 7.63
C MET A 307 20.74 -3.50 8.72
N GLU A 308 21.07 -2.26 8.41
CA GLU A 308 21.04 -1.12 9.32
C GLU A 308 19.93 -0.15 8.90
N MET A 309 19.03 0.20 9.80
CA MET A 309 17.98 1.18 9.55
C MET A 309 18.56 2.59 9.40
N VAL A 310 18.05 3.37 8.47
CA VAL A 310 18.35 4.80 8.32
C VAL A 310 17.39 5.58 9.20
N GLU A 311 17.80 5.84 10.46
CA GLU A 311 16.92 6.39 11.51
C GLU A 311 16.69 7.91 11.42
N ASN A 312 17.43 8.62 10.58
CA ASN A 312 17.40 10.08 10.48
C ASN A 312 16.57 10.61 9.29
N ILE A 313 15.59 9.85 8.83
CA ILE A 313 14.55 10.31 7.88
C ILE A 313 13.31 10.64 8.70
N PRO A 314 12.93 11.93 8.87
CA PRO A 314 11.86 12.33 9.77
C PRO A 314 10.48 12.24 9.09
N VAL A 315 10.07 11.04 8.69
CA VAL A 315 8.77 10.79 8.03
C VAL A 315 8.06 9.61 8.67
N SER A 316 6.73 9.70 8.77
CA SER A 316 5.85 8.62 9.21
C SER A 316 4.49 8.74 8.55
N GLN A 317 3.82 7.61 8.31
CA GLN A 317 2.50 7.59 7.69
C GLN A 317 1.43 7.31 8.75
N PHE A 318 0.73 8.37 9.18
CA PHE A 318 -0.41 8.25 10.08
C PHE A 318 -1.69 7.93 9.30
N TYR A 319 -2.49 6.97 9.80
CA TYR A 319 -3.85 6.73 9.31
C TYR A 319 -4.85 7.74 9.92
N HIS A 320 -4.78 7.94 11.23
CA HIS A 320 -5.60 8.91 11.96
C HIS A 320 -4.76 9.61 13.01
N ILE A 321 -5.15 10.84 13.34
CA ILE A 321 -4.58 11.59 14.45
C ILE A 321 -5.68 12.11 15.36
N SER A 322 -5.37 12.20 16.64
CA SER A 322 -6.18 12.91 17.64
C SER A 322 -5.28 13.68 18.61
N VAL A 323 -5.86 14.56 19.38
CA VAL A 323 -5.14 15.38 20.37
C VAL A 323 -5.90 15.40 21.68
N ASP A 324 -5.21 15.66 22.79
CA ASP A 324 -5.82 15.97 24.09
C ASP A 324 -5.88 17.49 24.35
N ASN A 325 -6.25 17.87 25.57
CA ASN A 325 -6.35 19.27 26.01
C ASN A 325 -5.25 19.65 27.00
N GLU A 326 -4.14 18.89 27.08
CA GLU A 326 -3.01 19.25 27.90
C GLU A 326 -2.24 20.46 27.30
N ASP A 327 -1.33 21.07 28.05
CA ASP A 327 -0.47 22.15 27.56
C ASP A 327 0.99 21.89 27.98
N PRO A 328 1.89 21.54 27.05
CA PRO A 328 1.62 21.29 25.62
C PRO A 328 0.71 20.07 25.42
N TYR A 329 -0.16 20.13 24.38
CA TYR A 329 -1.02 19.01 24.05
C TYR A 329 -0.22 17.82 23.52
N ASN A 330 -0.76 16.61 23.67
CA ASN A 330 -0.21 15.43 23.05
C ASN A 330 -0.91 15.13 21.72
N VAL A 331 -0.15 14.54 20.80
CA VAL A 331 -0.61 14.00 19.53
C VAL A 331 -0.66 12.48 19.65
N TYR A 332 -1.77 11.90 19.22
CA TYR A 332 -2.03 10.46 19.24
C TYR A 332 -2.29 10.00 17.83
N GLY A 333 -1.71 8.85 17.43
CA GLY A 333 -1.96 8.33 16.09
C GLY A 333 -1.47 6.91 15.88
N GLY A 334 -2.14 6.22 14.96
CA GLY A 334 -1.76 4.92 14.46
C GLY A 334 -1.03 5.04 13.14
N LEU A 335 0.00 4.24 12.97
CA LEU A 335 0.88 4.19 11.80
C LEU A 335 0.62 2.91 11.02
N GLN A 336 0.66 3.01 9.69
CA GLN A 336 0.69 1.82 8.85
C GLN A 336 1.91 0.98 9.22
N ASP A 337 1.69 -0.30 9.54
CA ASP A 337 2.67 -1.35 9.86
C ASP A 337 3.61 -1.05 11.04
N ASN A 338 3.48 0.13 11.68
CA ASN A 338 4.41 0.63 12.69
C ASN A 338 3.74 0.91 14.05
N GLY A 339 2.54 0.35 14.29
CA GLY A 339 1.86 0.41 15.57
C GLY A 339 1.17 1.72 15.89
N SER A 340 0.84 1.91 17.14
CA SER A 340 0.11 3.07 17.67
C SER A 340 0.95 3.80 18.69
N TRP A 341 0.94 5.14 18.63
CA TRP A 341 1.83 6.00 19.39
C TRP A 341 1.14 7.25 19.91
N PHE A 342 1.68 7.84 20.96
CA PHE A 342 1.41 9.22 21.34
C PHE A 342 2.68 9.91 21.81
N GLY A 343 2.71 11.24 21.67
CA GLY A 343 3.84 12.06 22.11
C GLY A 343 3.45 13.52 22.23
N PRO A 344 4.28 14.35 22.87
CA PRO A 344 3.99 15.76 23.08
C PRO A 344 4.11 16.55 21.76
N SER A 345 3.30 17.59 21.61
CA SER A 345 3.41 18.53 20.47
C SER A 345 4.63 19.43 20.58
N SER A 346 5.23 19.53 21.78
CA SER A 346 6.43 20.33 22.05
C SER A 346 7.22 19.72 23.19
N SER A 347 8.55 19.75 23.08
CA SER A 347 9.50 19.28 24.10
C SER A 347 10.69 20.25 24.19
N PRO A 348 11.31 20.47 25.36
CA PRO A 348 12.53 21.25 25.48
C PRO A 348 13.65 20.68 24.59
N GLY A 349 14.16 21.49 23.67
CA GLY A 349 15.17 21.04 22.70
C GLY A 349 14.61 20.50 21.39
N GLY A 350 13.30 20.40 21.25
CA GLY A 350 12.57 19.80 20.13
C GLY A 350 11.98 18.43 20.49
N VAL A 351 11.02 17.97 19.73
CA VAL A 351 10.42 16.63 19.89
C VAL A 351 11.36 15.61 19.25
N GLU A 352 11.73 14.59 20.01
CA GLU A 352 12.60 13.49 19.57
C GLU A 352 11.84 12.16 19.58
N ALA A 353 12.41 11.13 18.95
CA ALA A 353 11.82 9.78 18.93
C ALA A 353 11.57 9.21 20.34
N SER A 354 12.43 9.55 21.30
CA SER A 354 12.32 9.15 22.71
C SER A 354 11.13 9.77 23.45
N ASP A 355 10.53 10.84 22.91
CA ASP A 355 9.33 11.47 23.50
C ASP A 355 8.04 10.72 23.15
N TRP A 356 8.13 9.79 22.20
CA TRP A 356 6.97 9.02 21.76
C TRP A 356 6.82 7.71 22.54
N VAL A 357 5.61 7.44 23.01
CA VAL A 357 5.24 6.23 23.74
C VAL A 357 4.42 5.32 22.84
N ARG A 358 4.86 4.07 22.71
CA ARG A 358 4.13 3.05 21.94
C ARG A 358 2.97 2.48 22.76
N VAL A 359 1.77 2.47 22.19
CA VAL A 359 0.54 1.99 22.86
C VAL A 359 -0.21 0.89 22.10
N GLY A 360 0.36 0.42 21.00
CA GLY A 360 -0.19 -0.66 20.19
C GLY A 360 0.81 -1.18 19.17
N VAL A 361 0.49 -2.29 18.52
CA VAL A 361 1.30 -2.98 17.51
C VAL A 361 0.48 -3.20 16.22
N GLY A 362 1.10 -3.69 15.16
CA GLY A 362 0.48 -3.95 13.86
C GLY A 362 0.18 -2.66 13.09
N ASP A 363 -0.81 -2.70 12.21
CA ASP A 363 -1.39 -1.49 11.61
C ASP A 363 -2.20 -0.76 12.68
N GLY A 364 -1.63 0.31 13.23
CA GLY A 364 -2.36 1.17 14.15
C GLY A 364 -3.26 2.14 13.38
N TYR A 365 -4.52 2.26 13.78
CA TYR A 365 -5.45 3.17 13.13
C TYR A 365 -5.83 4.33 14.03
N ARG A 366 -6.89 4.17 14.82
CA ARG A 366 -7.31 5.21 15.75
C ARG A 366 -6.60 5.06 17.08
N VAL A 367 -6.10 6.17 17.59
CA VAL A 367 -5.55 6.25 18.94
C VAL A 367 -6.26 7.42 19.61
N LEU A 368 -7.03 7.15 20.68
CA LEU A 368 -7.88 8.15 21.32
C LEU A 368 -7.48 8.33 22.78
N PRO A 369 -7.24 9.57 23.26
CA PRO A 369 -7.13 9.83 24.68
C PRO A 369 -8.49 9.65 25.36
N HIS A 370 -8.48 9.16 26.60
CA HIS A 370 -9.68 9.21 27.45
C HIS A 370 -9.99 10.66 27.83
N PRO A 371 -11.26 11.12 27.75
CA PRO A 371 -11.60 12.53 27.92
C PRO A 371 -11.15 13.19 29.22
N THR A 372 -11.00 12.43 30.31
CA THR A 372 -10.72 12.97 31.67
C THR A 372 -9.67 12.20 32.46
N LYS A 373 -9.19 11.06 31.95
CA LYS A 373 -8.18 10.22 32.63
C LYS A 373 -6.95 10.09 31.76
N LYS A 374 -5.78 9.85 32.34
CA LYS A 374 -4.54 9.57 31.60
C LYS A 374 -4.54 8.10 31.11
N LEU A 375 -5.50 7.77 30.25
CA LEU A 375 -5.65 6.48 29.61
C LEU A 375 -5.70 6.68 28.09
N VAL A 376 -5.21 5.72 27.32
CA VAL A 376 -5.19 5.76 25.87
C VAL A 376 -5.88 4.52 25.31
N TYR A 377 -6.78 4.70 24.37
CA TYR A 377 -7.37 3.63 23.58
C TYR A 377 -6.64 3.52 22.26
N SER A 378 -6.30 2.32 21.85
CA SER A 378 -5.71 2.03 20.55
C SER A 378 -6.28 0.76 19.96
N GLU A 379 -6.24 0.63 18.66
CA GLU A 379 -6.64 -0.56 17.94
C GLU A 379 -5.59 -1.00 16.94
N MET A 380 -5.65 -2.25 16.57
CA MET A 380 -4.90 -2.90 15.52
C MET A 380 -5.87 -3.31 14.40
N GLN A 381 -5.39 -3.45 13.19
CA GLN A 381 -6.15 -3.79 11.99
C GLN A 381 -7.23 -4.85 12.25
N GLY A 382 -8.41 -4.63 11.66
CA GLY A 382 -9.53 -5.58 11.76
C GLY A 382 -10.02 -5.85 13.17
N ALA A 383 -9.69 -4.96 14.12
CA ALA A 383 -9.93 -5.14 15.54
C ALA A 383 -9.34 -6.47 16.10
N GLU A 384 -8.22 -6.95 15.53
CA GLU A 384 -7.54 -8.15 16.07
C GLU A 384 -7.18 -7.94 17.53
N ASN A 385 -6.83 -6.70 17.91
CA ASN A 385 -6.74 -6.26 19.30
C ASN A 385 -7.25 -4.83 19.43
N VAL A 386 -7.91 -4.56 20.54
CA VAL A 386 -8.29 -3.21 21.00
C VAL A 386 -7.79 -3.07 22.42
N TRP A 387 -6.97 -2.07 22.66
CA TRP A 387 -6.34 -1.88 23.97
C TRP A 387 -6.82 -0.62 24.67
N ARG A 388 -6.82 -0.70 25.99
CA ARG A 388 -6.76 0.45 26.89
C ARG A 388 -5.42 0.43 27.59
N PHE A 389 -4.59 1.42 27.33
CA PHE A 389 -3.26 1.57 27.89
C PHE A 389 -3.26 2.59 29.05
N ASP A 390 -2.60 2.23 30.15
CA ASP A 390 -2.36 3.09 31.31
C ASP A 390 -0.87 3.50 31.32
N PRO A 391 -0.52 4.72 30.86
CA PRO A 391 0.88 5.16 30.82
C PRO A 391 1.57 5.21 32.18
N ALA A 392 0.81 5.46 33.26
CA ALA A 392 1.38 5.54 34.61
C ALA A 392 1.84 4.18 35.14
N LYS A 393 1.27 3.09 34.61
CA LYS A 393 1.59 1.72 35.00
C LYS A 393 2.37 0.96 33.92
N ASP A 394 2.51 1.55 32.74
CA ASP A 394 3.02 0.87 31.54
C ASP A 394 2.29 -0.46 31.27
N GLN A 395 0.96 -0.41 31.31
CA GLN A 395 0.10 -1.60 31.17
C GLN A 395 -0.99 -1.42 30.15
N ALA A 396 -1.10 -2.38 29.23
CA ALA A 396 -2.20 -2.50 28.29
C ALA A 396 -3.18 -3.59 28.73
N LYS A 397 -4.48 -3.31 28.61
CA LYS A 397 -5.54 -4.28 28.78
C LYS A 397 -6.33 -4.42 27.49
N THR A 398 -6.51 -5.63 27.00
CA THR A 398 -7.40 -5.92 25.86
C THR A 398 -8.85 -5.71 26.27
N ILE A 399 -9.57 -4.93 25.49
CA ILE A 399 -10.97 -4.53 25.75
C ILE A 399 -11.88 -4.79 24.55
N GLN A 400 -11.45 -5.58 23.58
CA GLN A 400 -12.19 -5.89 22.35
C GLN A 400 -13.59 -6.45 22.64
N PRO A 401 -14.66 -5.98 21.94
CA PRO A 401 -15.97 -6.62 22.02
C PRO A 401 -15.94 -8.01 21.37
N LEU A 402 -16.52 -8.97 22.04
CA LEU A 402 -16.59 -10.36 21.59
C LEU A 402 -18.01 -10.75 21.19
N ALA A 403 -18.15 -11.66 20.23
CA ALA A 403 -19.45 -12.22 19.86
C ALA A 403 -20.06 -13.01 21.03
N VAL A 404 -21.34 -12.79 21.30
CA VAL A 404 -22.09 -13.55 22.27
C VAL A 404 -22.54 -14.87 21.63
N LYS A 405 -22.64 -15.93 22.44
CA LYS A 405 -23.09 -17.25 21.94
C LYS A 405 -24.46 -17.14 21.24
N GLY A 406 -24.51 -17.53 19.99
CA GLY A 406 -25.70 -17.47 19.13
C GLY A 406 -25.76 -16.25 18.22
N ASP A 407 -24.90 -15.26 18.40
CA ASP A 407 -24.73 -14.15 17.47
C ASP A 407 -23.90 -14.57 16.25
N PRO A 408 -24.08 -13.91 15.09
CA PRO A 408 -23.21 -14.11 13.95
C PRO A 408 -21.77 -13.66 14.29
N LYS A 409 -20.79 -14.19 13.54
CA LYS A 409 -19.40 -13.75 13.65
C LYS A 409 -19.32 -12.23 13.46
N LEU A 410 -18.61 -11.55 14.34
CA LEU A 410 -18.37 -10.12 14.18
C LEU A 410 -17.48 -9.88 12.96
N ARG A 411 -17.88 -8.93 12.14
CA ARG A 411 -17.13 -8.41 10.98
C ARG A 411 -16.62 -7.03 11.35
N PHE A 412 -15.32 -6.86 11.35
CA PHE A 412 -14.69 -5.57 11.57
C PHE A 412 -14.04 -5.09 10.26
N ASN A 413 -14.14 -3.80 9.99
CA ASN A 413 -13.33 -3.19 8.94
C ASN A 413 -11.86 -3.30 9.31
N TRP A 414 -10.97 -3.25 8.32
CA TRP A 414 -9.54 -3.14 8.57
C TRP A 414 -9.23 -1.94 9.46
N ASN A 415 -9.87 -0.80 9.19
CA ASN A 415 -9.90 0.41 9.99
C ASN A 415 -11.20 0.44 10.82
N ALA A 416 -11.28 -0.35 11.89
CA ALA A 416 -12.49 -0.45 12.71
C ALA A 416 -12.75 0.86 13.48
N PRO A 417 -14.00 1.34 13.55
CA PRO A 417 -14.27 2.63 14.18
C PRO A 417 -14.38 2.51 15.70
N MET A 418 -13.74 3.44 16.40
CA MET A 418 -13.95 3.67 17.83
C MET A 418 -14.19 5.15 18.12
N ALA A 419 -14.97 5.42 19.17
CA ALA A 419 -15.30 6.77 19.59
C ALA A 419 -15.47 6.85 21.11
N THR A 420 -15.01 7.95 21.70
CA THR A 420 -15.28 8.32 23.09
C THR A 420 -16.54 9.22 23.17
N SER A 421 -17.24 9.21 24.30
CA SER A 421 -18.37 10.10 24.52
C SER A 421 -17.91 11.45 25.08
N ALA A 422 -18.42 12.53 24.50
CA ALA A 422 -18.21 13.88 25.02
C ALA A 422 -19.02 14.16 26.28
N ILE A 423 -20.10 13.41 26.53
CA ILE A 423 -21.06 13.64 27.66
C ILE A 423 -20.72 12.73 28.84
N LYS A 424 -20.37 11.44 28.55
CA LYS A 424 -20.03 10.45 29.57
C LYS A 424 -18.61 9.98 29.39
N PRO A 425 -17.63 10.50 30.10
CA PRO A 425 -16.20 10.25 29.84
C PRO A 425 -15.80 8.76 29.83
N ASP A 426 -16.44 7.92 30.64
CA ASP A 426 -16.14 6.48 30.70
C ASP A 426 -16.87 5.66 29.63
N ARG A 427 -17.77 6.28 28.84
CA ARG A 427 -18.45 5.65 27.73
C ARG A 427 -17.56 5.55 26.51
N PHE A 428 -17.58 4.38 25.91
CA PHE A 428 -16.77 4.06 24.75
C PHE A 428 -17.59 3.28 23.72
N TYR A 429 -17.43 3.60 22.43
CA TYR A 429 -18.09 2.94 21.32
C TYR A 429 -17.11 2.21 20.44
N PHE A 430 -17.54 1.07 19.89
CA PHE A 430 -16.80 0.30 18.91
C PHE A 430 -17.72 -0.28 17.85
N GLY A 431 -17.26 -0.34 16.58
CA GLY A 431 -18.08 -0.78 15.44
C GLY A 431 -17.59 -2.09 14.84
N SER A 432 -18.52 -3.05 14.73
CA SER A 432 -18.43 -4.21 13.81
C SER A 432 -19.48 -4.00 12.70
N GLN A 433 -20.30 -4.98 12.33
CA GLN A 433 -21.60 -4.74 11.68
C GLN A 433 -22.64 -4.21 12.66
N PHE A 434 -22.33 -4.24 13.95
CA PHE A 434 -23.13 -3.71 15.05
C PHE A 434 -22.42 -2.56 15.75
N VAL A 435 -23.18 -1.66 16.37
CA VAL A 435 -22.62 -0.70 17.34
C VAL A 435 -22.57 -1.35 18.70
N HIS A 436 -21.36 -1.43 19.27
CA HIS A 436 -21.10 -1.86 20.63
C HIS A 436 -20.86 -0.64 21.51
N ARG A 437 -21.45 -0.60 22.70
CA ARG A 437 -21.30 0.44 23.68
C ARG A 437 -20.85 -0.13 25.03
N SER A 438 -19.84 0.49 25.60
CA SER A 438 -19.36 0.26 26.96
C SER A 438 -19.66 1.50 27.81
N GLU A 439 -20.05 1.31 29.07
CA GLU A 439 -20.20 2.40 30.05
C GLU A 439 -19.06 2.41 31.09
N ASP A 440 -18.08 1.51 30.93
CA ASP A 440 -17.02 1.23 31.89
C ASP A 440 -15.64 1.09 31.22
N MET A 441 -15.37 1.95 30.23
CA MET A 441 -14.07 2.04 29.54
C MET A 441 -13.66 0.72 28.82
N GLY A 442 -14.64 -0.01 28.28
CA GLY A 442 -14.41 -1.25 27.54
C GLY A 442 -14.33 -2.52 28.38
N GLU A 443 -14.61 -2.46 29.69
CA GLU A 443 -14.65 -3.67 30.54
C GLU A 443 -15.80 -4.59 30.15
N THR A 444 -16.98 -3.99 29.91
CA THR A 444 -18.17 -4.71 29.43
C THR A 444 -18.79 -4.03 28.23
N TRP A 445 -19.43 -4.82 27.38
CA TRP A 445 -20.00 -4.35 26.12
C TRP A 445 -21.48 -4.72 25.99
N VAL A 446 -22.28 -3.80 25.47
CA VAL A 446 -23.66 -4.01 25.08
C VAL A 446 -23.81 -3.73 23.59
N LYS A 447 -24.35 -4.67 22.84
CA LYS A 447 -24.76 -4.48 21.44
C LYS A 447 -26.03 -3.61 21.43
N ILE A 448 -25.95 -2.39 20.89
CA ILE A 448 -27.05 -1.40 20.89
C ILE A 448 -27.69 -1.20 19.51
N SER A 449 -27.35 -2.04 18.53
CA SER A 449 -27.96 -1.98 17.20
C SER A 449 -28.24 -3.36 16.61
N PRO A 450 -29.18 -3.47 15.64
CA PRO A 450 -29.17 -4.57 14.66
C PRO A 450 -27.94 -4.48 13.76
N ASP A 451 -27.80 -5.39 12.78
CA ASP A 451 -26.84 -5.20 11.65
C ASP A 451 -27.24 -3.94 10.88
N LEU A 452 -26.36 -2.93 10.85
CA LEU A 452 -26.60 -1.63 10.23
C LEU A 452 -26.14 -1.59 8.77
N THR A 453 -25.51 -2.64 8.28
CA THR A 453 -24.94 -2.76 6.96
C THR A 453 -25.98 -3.27 5.93
N THR A 454 -25.60 -3.37 4.67
CA THR A 454 -26.43 -4.04 3.67
C THR A 454 -26.39 -5.57 3.82
N ASN A 455 -25.37 -6.10 4.50
CA ASN A 455 -25.10 -7.52 4.66
C ASN A 455 -25.16 -8.31 3.34
N ASP A 456 -24.63 -7.73 2.26
CA ASP A 456 -24.61 -8.30 0.92
C ASP A 456 -23.75 -9.58 0.91
N PRO A 457 -24.33 -10.76 0.61
CA PRO A 457 -23.61 -12.03 0.67
C PRO A 457 -22.44 -12.12 -0.30
N VAL A 458 -22.49 -11.42 -1.44
CA VAL A 458 -21.36 -11.38 -2.40
C VAL A 458 -20.20 -10.58 -1.86
N LYS A 459 -20.48 -9.51 -1.13
CA LYS A 459 -19.47 -8.61 -0.57
C LYS A 459 -18.87 -9.10 0.75
N THR A 460 -19.42 -10.15 1.34
CA THR A 460 -18.94 -10.76 2.59
C THR A 460 -18.13 -12.05 2.36
N GLU A 461 -17.88 -12.44 1.10
CA GLU A 461 -17.12 -13.65 0.74
C GLU A 461 -15.64 -13.33 0.44
N GLN A 462 -14.91 -12.80 1.41
CA GLN A 462 -13.47 -12.46 1.24
C GLN A 462 -12.58 -13.69 0.95
N GLY A 463 -13.02 -14.88 1.31
CA GLY A 463 -12.27 -16.14 1.09
C GLY A 463 -11.91 -16.41 -0.38
N ASN A 464 -12.58 -15.75 -1.32
CA ASN A 464 -12.37 -15.87 -2.75
C ASN A 464 -11.52 -14.71 -3.35
N SER A 465 -11.08 -13.76 -2.51
CA SER A 465 -10.23 -12.64 -2.94
C SER A 465 -8.82 -13.10 -3.30
N GLY A 466 -8.19 -12.42 -4.29
CA GLY A 466 -6.79 -12.59 -4.66
C GLY A 466 -6.53 -13.08 -6.09
N GLY A 467 -7.50 -13.66 -6.78
CA GLY A 467 -7.32 -14.20 -8.13
C GLY A 467 -6.45 -15.46 -8.15
N LEU A 468 -5.29 -15.44 -8.84
CA LEU A 468 -4.39 -16.60 -8.95
C LEU A 468 -3.67 -16.93 -7.64
N SER A 469 -3.53 -15.97 -6.75
CA SER A 469 -2.98 -16.17 -5.39
C SER A 469 -3.96 -15.57 -4.40
N ARG A 470 -4.46 -16.39 -3.47
CA ARG A 470 -5.40 -15.92 -2.46
C ARG A 470 -4.83 -14.76 -1.66
N ASP A 471 -5.63 -13.74 -1.48
CA ASP A 471 -5.39 -12.63 -0.57
C ASP A 471 -6.59 -12.47 0.35
N ASN A 472 -6.47 -13.02 1.55
CA ASN A 472 -7.49 -13.01 2.59
C ASN A 472 -6.85 -12.58 3.91
N SER A 473 -6.30 -11.38 3.93
CA SER A 473 -5.66 -10.79 5.11
C SER A 473 -6.66 -10.14 6.08
N GLY A 474 -7.95 -10.04 5.70
CA GLY A 474 -8.98 -9.33 6.44
C GLY A 474 -9.14 -7.87 5.99
N ALA A 475 -8.24 -7.35 5.18
CA ALA A 475 -8.33 -6.01 4.59
C ALA A 475 -9.50 -5.87 3.61
N GLU A 476 -10.02 -6.98 3.10
CA GLU A 476 -11.20 -7.09 2.23
C GLU A 476 -12.51 -7.20 3.01
N ASN A 477 -12.49 -7.20 4.36
CA ASN A 477 -13.71 -7.20 5.15
C ASN A 477 -14.59 -6.02 4.77
N HIS A 478 -15.85 -6.33 4.43
CA HIS A 478 -16.83 -5.37 3.93
C HIS A 478 -18.19 -5.62 4.55
N CYS A 479 -19.13 -4.69 4.36
CA CYS A 479 -20.38 -4.63 5.10
C CYS A 479 -20.09 -4.49 6.60
N THR A 480 -19.34 -3.44 6.95
CA THR A 480 -18.94 -3.10 8.32
C THR A 480 -19.25 -1.64 8.62
N ILE A 481 -19.39 -1.31 9.90
CA ILE A 481 -19.42 0.09 10.32
C ILE A 481 -18.02 0.66 10.17
N PHE A 482 -17.91 1.85 9.60
CA PHE A 482 -16.65 2.52 9.32
C PHE A 482 -16.44 3.79 10.16
N THR A 483 -17.53 4.39 10.64
CA THR A 483 -17.51 5.58 11.49
C THR A 483 -18.66 5.60 12.47
N ILE A 484 -18.41 6.11 13.69
CA ILE A 484 -19.39 6.27 14.76
C ILE A 484 -19.21 7.66 15.37
N ALA A 485 -20.33 8.38 15.61
CA ALA A 485 -20.31 9.67 16.26
C ALA A 485 -21.50 9.82 17.22
N GLU A 486 -21.25 10.00 18.51
CA GLU A 486 -22.26 10.43 19.49
C GLU A 486 -22.45 11.95 19.39
N SER A 487 -23.68 12.42 19.47
CA SER A 487 -23.94 13.85 19.54
C SER A 487 -23.40 14.44 20.86
N PRO A 488 -22.58 15.50 20.82
CA PRO A 488 -22.11 16.15 22.03
C PRO A 488 -23.22 16.91 22.80
N LEU A 489 -24.41 17.02 22.21
CA LEU A 489 -25.57 17.73 22.77
C LEU A 489 -26.65 16.79 23.32
N ASP A 490 -26.62 15.50 22.96
CA ASP A 490 -27.59 14.49 23.41
C ASP A 490 -27.03 13.09 23.32
N GLU A 491 -26.74 12.45 24.42
CA GLU A 491 -26.22 11.10 24.54
C GLU A 491 -27.07 9.98 23.89
N ASN A 492 -28.36 10.28 23.60
CA ASN A 492 -29.25 9.34 22.94
C ASN A 492 -29.13 9.36 21.42
N ILE A 493 -28.45 10.35 20.86
CA ILE A 493 -28.26 10.49 19.42
C ILE A 493 -26.90 9.97 19.05
N VAL A 494 -26.86 8.85 18.31
CA VAL A 494 -25.63 8.25 17.78
C VAL A 494 -25.80 7.99 16.29
N TRP A 495 -24.79 8.39 15.54
CA TRP A 495 -24.68 8.18 14.09
C TRP A 495 -23.71 7.05 13.80
N ALA A 496 -24.00 6.26 12.79
CA ALA A 496 -23.09 5.24 12.24
C ALA A 496 -23.10 5.28 10.71
N GLY A 497 -21.91 5.31 10.11
CA GLY A 497 -21.71 5.19 8.67
C GLY A 497 -21.05 3.87 8.35
N THR A 498 -21.42 3.26 7.22
CA THR A 498 -20.91 1.96 6.79
C THR A 498 -20.09 2.06 5.51
N ASP A 499 -19.17 1.12 5.31
CA ASP A 499 -18.35 1.00 4.10
C ASP A 499 -19.15 0.60 2.86
N ASP A 500 -20.35 0.07 3.05
CA ASP A 500 -21.28 -0.34 2.00
C ASP A 500 -22.42 0.67 1.72
N GLY A 501 -22.29 1.88 2.29
CA GLY A 501 -23.05 3.05 1.87
C GLY A 501 -24.31 3.38 2.67
N ASN A 502 -24.46 2.89 3.91
CA ASN A 502 -25.53 3.31 4.81
C ASN A 502 -25.10 4.47 5.73
N ILE A 503 -26.05 5.36 6.05
CA ILE A 503 -25.98 6.28 7.18
C ILE A 503 -27.14 5.94 8.10
N GLN A 504 -26.82 5.52 9.29
CA GLN A 504 -27.78 5.12 10.30
C GLN A 504 -27.76 6.09 11.48
N VAL A 505 -28.92 6.37 12.05
CA VAL A 505 -29.02 7.20 13.25
C VAL A 505 -30.01 6.63 14.24
N THR A 506 -29.64 6.63 15.51
CA THR A 506 -30.56 6.43 16.64
C THR A 506 -30.80 7.77 17.34
N LYS A 507 -32.01 7.95 17.92
CA LYS A 507 -32.40 9.12 18.74
C LYS A 507 -32.89 8.71 20.14
N ASP A 508 -32.76 7.44 20.46
CA ASP A 508 -33.29 6.82 21.68
C ASP A 508 -32.26 5.90 22.38
N GLY A 509 -30.98 6.20 22.16
CA GLY A 509 -29.88 5.49 22.82
C GLY A 509 -29.64 4.07 22.28
N GLY A 510 -30.05 3.81 21.04
CA GLY A 510 -29.84 2.53 20.35
C GLY A 510 -31.03 1.58 20.36
N LYS A 511 -32.19 1.99 20.85
CA LYS A 511 -33.40 1.15 20.85
C LYS A 511 -33.96 0.99 19.43
N THR A 512 -33.94 2.08 18.65
CA THR A 512 -34.32 2.08 17.24
C THR A 512 -33.26 2.78 16.38
N TRP A 513 -33.12 2.32 15.14
CA TRP A 513 -32.19 2.88 14.16
C TRP A 513 -32.91 3.17 12.84
N THR A 514 -32.56 4.28 12.22
CA THR A 514 -33.12 4.72 10.94
C THR A 514 -32.02 4.97 9.93
N ASN A 515 -32.11 4.33 8.77
CA ASN A 515 -31.22 4.62 7.64
C ASN A 515 -31.68 5.91 6.93
N VAL A 516 -30.83 6.90 6.90
CA VAL A 516 -31.11 8.23 6.34
C VAL A 516 -30.34 8.54 5.06
N VAL A 517 -29.58 7.60 4.52
CA VAL A 517 -28.77 7.81 3.30
C VAL A 517 -29.57 8.27 2.11
N ALA A 518 -30.83 7.84 2.00
CA ALA A 518 -31.73 8.28 0.92
C ALA A 518 -32.01 9.79 0.89
N ASN A 519 -31.73 10.49 2.01
CA ASN A 519 -31.89 11.94 2.10
C ASN A 519 -30.68 12.72 1.55
N VAL A 520 -29.59 12.03 1.14
CA VAL A 520 -28.42 12.65 0.52
C VAL A 520 -28.61 12.70 -0.99
N PRO A 521 -28.90 13.88 -1.57
CA PRO A 521 -29.20 13.96 -3.00
C PRO A 521 -27.97 13.69 -3.86
N GLY A 522 -28.15 12.91 -4.93
CA GLY A 522 -27.08 12.66 -5.91
C GLY A 522 -25.98 11.69 -5.47
N LEU A 523 -26.06 11.14 -4.26
CA LEU A 523 -25.09 10.15 -3.80
C LEU A 523 -25.27 8.83 -4.57
N PRO A 524 -24.22 8.29 -5.23
CA PRO A 524 -24.29 6.98 -5.84
C PRO A 524 -24.56 5.88 -4.80
N LYS A 525 -25.25 4.82 -5.20
CA LYS A 525 -25.49 3.68 -4.29
C LYS A 525 -24.17 3.02 -3.90
N ASN A 526 -24.10 2.52 -2.67
CA ASN A 526 -22.94 1.83 -2.09
C ASN A 526 -21.67 2.69 -2.01
N THR A 527 -21.80 4.01 -1.98
CA THR A 527 -20.66 4.90 -1.70
C THR A 527 -20.33 4.85 -0.22
N ALA A 528 -19.11 4.48 0.10
CA ALA A 528 -18.67 4.32 1.49
C ALA A 528 -18.81 5.63 2.28
N CYS A 529 -19.40 5.57 3.46
CA CYS A 529 -19.43 6.68 4.40
C CYS A 529 -18.15 6.66 5.25
N TRP A 530 -17.20 7.49 4.84
CA TRP A 530 -15.85 7.50 5.40
C TRP A 530 -15.77 8.11 6.80
N HIS A 531 -16.49 9.19 7.03
CA HIS A 531 -16.50 9.90 8.31
C HIS A 531 -17.84 10.55 8.58
N ILE A 532 -18.26 10.54 9.84
CA ILE A 532 -19.40 11.33 10.34
C ILE A 532 -18.92 12.15 11.53
N GLU A 533 -19.23 13.44 11.50
CA GLU A 533 -19.04 14.38 12.61
C GLU A 533 -20.40 14.88 13.10
N ALA A 534 -20.74 14.58 14.34
CA ALA A 534 -21.96 15.09 14.95
C ALA A 534 -21.79 16.57 15.33
N SER A 535 -22.76 17.41 14.93
CA SER A 535 -22.67 18.86 15.11
C SER A 535 -22.69 19.29 16.57
N VAL A 536 -21.78 20.20 16.94
CA VAL A 536 -21.76 20.90 18.21
C VAL A 536 -22.79 22.07 18.27
N PHE A 537 -23.35 22.45 17.10
CA PHE A 537 -24.25 23.63 17.00
C PHE A 537 -25.73 23.25 16.96
N GLY A 538 -26.07 22.04 16.55
CA GLY A 538 -27.45 21.63 16.35
C GLY A 538 -27.68 20.17 16.72
N LYS A 539 -28.52 19.96 17.73
CA LYS A 539 -28.95 18.64 18.15
C LYS A 539 -29.56 17.87 16.95
N GLY A 540 -29.02 16.70 16.65
CA GLY A 540 -29.50 15.86 15.57
C GLY A 540 -28.98 16.24 14.17
N ASN A 541 -28.06 17.18 14.08
CA ASN A 541 -27.33 17.48 12.83
C ASN A 541 -25.99 16.78 12.81
N ALA A 542 -25.56 16.35 11.62
CA ALA A 542 -24.23 15.77 11.39
C ALA A 542 -23.71 16.13 10.00
N TYR A 543 -22.40 16.09 9.85
CA TYR A 543 -21.70 16.18 8.57
C TYR A 543 -21.18 14.79 8.20
N ALA A 544 -21.29 14.41 6.94
CA ALA A 544 -20.82 13.12 6.47
C ALA A 544 -19.91 13.29 5.25
N VAL A 545 -18.81 12.52 5.20
CA VAL A 545 -17.85 12.46 4.09
C VAL A 545 -17.98 11.10 3.41
N PHE A 546 -17.98 11.09 2.10
CA PHE A 546 -18.07 9.89 1.27
C PHE A 546 -16.88 9.81 0.31
N THR A 547 -16.47 8.61 -0.07
CA THR A 547 -15.37 8.35 -1.01
C THR A 547 -15.77 7.34 -2.09
#